data_6a987d7213d84cbda96adacf9d7c284b
#
_entry.id   6a987d7213d84cbda96adacf9d7c284b
#
_cell.length_a   1.000
_cell.length_b   1.000
_cell.length_c   1.000
_cell.angle_alpha   90.00
_cell.angle_beta   90.00
_cell.angle_gamma   90.00
#
_symmetry.space_group_name_H-M   'P 1'
#
loop_
_entity.id
_entity.type
_entity.pdbx_description
1 polymer ?
#
loop_
_entity_poly.entity_id
_entity_poly.type
_entity_poly.pdbx_seq_one_letter_code
_entity_poly.pdbx_strand_id
1 'polypeptide(L)'
;MVYKNVKIFLDENKYIENGFIFFEDSMIKSVGDMKDFKKQYEEGGFEDLNGYKIYPGFVEAHNHIGMWESGLCFEGADGNEETDPITPNFRAIDAANPKDEAFSLALKAGITTVIIGPGSANPIAGSFVAIKTYGECIDEMVIKNPVGIKFALGENPKTTYNEKDMTPMTRMGIAALIREQLEKAKRYKEKLNDEDKPDYDAKCEALIPLLERKVKAFFHCHRADDIFTAIRIAKEFDLDLTLVHATEGYLIAKYLKGVDIISGPIISDLSKPEVRQASETNPFILSKNKATVSICTDAPVFPIQYLNLCCAIAVRNGLEKEKAILTITKNAAKVCGIFDRVGSIEKNKIANFAIFKADEDIFSAYVRPSFVVVDGKIVYKK
;
A
#
# COMPACT_ATOMS: atom_id res chain seq x y z
N MET A 1 16.16 -22.53 8.32
CA MET A 1 17.14 -21.40 8.38
C MET A 1 16.89 -20.55 9.61
N VAL A 2 17.91 -20.10 10.32
CA VAL A 2 17.77 -19.18 11.45
C VAL A 2 18.76 -18.01 11.34
N TYR A 3 18.27 -16.79 11.61
CA TYR A 3 19.11 -15.61 11.87
C TYR A 3 19.23 -15.43 13.37
N LYS A 4 20.44 -15.24 13.87
CA LYS A 4 20.73 -15.15 15.32
C LYS A 4 21.67 -14.00 15.68
N ASN A 5 21.73 -13.67 16.98
CA ASN A 5 22.55 -12.60 17.56
C ASN A 5 22.23 -11.21 16.95
N VAL A 6 20.98 -10.92 16.70
CA VAL A 6 20.56 -9.74 15.94
C VAL A 6 19.56 -8.90 16.72
N LYS A 7 19.62 -7.58 16.57
CA LYS A 7 18.59 -6.68 17.09
C LYS A 7 17.36 -6.73 16.21
N ILE A 8 16.16 -6.97 16.76
CA ILE A 8 14.92 -7.16 16.02
C ILE A 8 13.92 -6.06 16.39
N PHE A 9 13.44 -5.31 15.39
CA PHE A 9 12.33 -4.38 15.57
C PHE A 9 11.00 -5.14 15.55
N LEU A 10 10.19 -4.99 16.59
CA LEU A 10 8.87 -5.64 16.70
C LEU A 10 7.71 -4.65 16.55
N ASP A 11 7.78 -3.52 17.24
CA ASP A 11 6.72 -2.49 17.29
C ASP A 11 7.28 -1.18 17.85
N GLU A 12 6.45 -0.15 18.02
CA GLU A 12 6.80 1.10 18.68
C GLU A 12 7.42 0.82 20.06
N ASN A 13 8.64 1.30 20.27
CA ASN A 13 9.44 1.11 21.50
C ASN A 13 9.64 -0.37 21.90
N LYS A 14 9.51 -1.31 20.98
CA LYS A 14 9.68 -2.74 21.22
C LYS A 14 10.75 -3.34 20.33
N TYR A 15 11.88 -3.69 20.94
CA TYR A 15 13.01 -4.39 20.32
C TYR A 15 13.35 -5.66 21.09
N ILE A 16 13.86 -6.65 20.40
CA ILE A 16 14.68 -7.70 21.00
C ILE A 16 16.12 -7.32 20.72
N GLU A 17 16.90 -6.99 21.77
CA GLU A 17 18.27 -6.48 21.61
C GLU A 17 19.24 -7.53 21.08
N ASN A 18 19.09 -8.79 21.50
CA ASN A 18 19.85 -9.95 21.04
C ASN A 18 18.90 -11.10 20.79
N GLY A 19 18.42 -11.23 19.56
CA GLY A 19 17.35 -12.14 19.21
C GLY A 19 17.71 -13.15 18.13
N PHE A 20 16.73 -14.01 17.87
CA PHE A 20 16.73 -14.93 16.74
C PHE A 20 15.39 -14.90 16.00
N ILE A 21 15.45 -15.25 14.69
CA ILE A 21 14.28 -15.48 13.84
C ILE A 21 14.49 -16.81 13.14
N PHE A 22 13.67 -17.81 13.46
CA PHE A 22 13.64 -19.10 12.79
C PHE A 22 12.51 -19.16 11.78
N PHE A 23 12.83 -19.54 10.53
CA PHE A 23 11.85 -19.63 9.45
C PHE A 23 12.11 -20.83 8.56
N GLU A 24 11.02 -21.39 8.03
CA GLU A 24 10.99 -22.52 7.09
C GLU A 24 9.87 -22.28 6.07
N ASP A 25 10.05 -22.80 4.84
CA ASP A 25 9.05 -22.69 3.78
C ASP A 25 8.50 -21.27 3.61
N SER A 26 9.40 -20.31 3.58
CA SER A 26 9.08 -18.88 3.46
C SER A 26 8.33 -18.27 4.65
N MET A 27 8.06 -19.03 5.73
CA MET A 27 7.25 -18.61 6.86
C MET A 27 8.04 -18.54 8.15
N ILE A 28 7.82 -17.46 8.93
CA ILE A 28 8.38 -17.33 10.29
C ILE A 28 7.73 -18.38 11.19
N LYS A 29 8.53 -19.24 11.80
CA LYS A 29 8.10 -20.28 12.74
C LYS A 29 8.29 -19.85 14.20
N SER A 30 9.38 -19.10 14.49
CA SER A 30 9.68 -18.61 15.84
C SER A 30 10.51 -17.34 15.79
N VAL A 31 10.28 -16.45 16.72
CA VAL A 31 11.07 -15.25 16.99
C VAL A 31 11.18 -15.08 18.51
N GLY A 32 12.36 -14.71 19.01
CA GLY A 32 12.58 -14.58 20.45
C GLY A 32 13.96 -14.06 20.81
N ASP A 33 14.19 -13.92 22.10
CA ASP A 33 15.48 -13.57 22.70
C ASP A 33 16.43 -14.78 22.61
N MET A 34 17.74 -14.55 22.44
CA MET A 34 18.73 -15.63 22.38
C MET A 34 18.77 -16.54 23.62
N LYS A 35 18.32 -16.07 24.79
CA LYS A 35 18.16 -16.93 25.98
C LYS A 35 17.15 -18.07 25.79
N ASP A 36 16.19 -17.89 24.88
CA ASP A 36 15.15 -18.88 24.56
C ASP A 36 15.51 -19.69 23.29
N PHE A 37 16.71 -19.48 22.74
CA PHE A 37 17.17 -20.10 21.50
C PHE A 37 17.34 -21.62 21.66
N LYS A 38 16.85 -22.36 20.65
CA LYS A 38 17.02 -23.82 20.61
C LYS A 38 18.01 -24.20 19.52
N LYS A 39 19.06 -24.95 19.89
CA LYS A 39 20.13 -25.35 18.97
C LYS A 39 19.63 -26.11 17.73
N GLN A 40 18.52 -26.85 17.86
CA GLN A 40 17.89 -27.56 16.73
C GLN A 40 17.44 -26.63 15.59
N TYR A 41 17.26 -25.32 15.83
CA TYR A 41 16.94 -24.36 14.77
C TYR A 41 18.09 -24.16 13.78
N GLU A 42 19.31 -24.56 14.10
CA GLU A 42 20.48 -24.50 13.22
C GLU A 42 20.55 -25.65 12.21
N GLU A 43 19.77 -26.71 12.36
CA GLU A 43 19.79 -27.88 11.47
C GLU A 43 19.52 -27.52 10.00
N GLY A 44 18.66 -26.52 9.76
CA GLY A 44 18.37 -25.97 8.44
C GLY A 44 19.33 -24.87 7.96
N GLY A 45 20.47 -24.68 8.68
CA GLY A 45 21.41 -23.59 8.42
C GLY A 45 21.16 -22.35 9.27
N PHE A 46 22.20 -21.54 9.43
CA PHE A 46 22.12 -20.28 10.19
C PHE A 46 23.00 -19.18 9.60
N GLU A 47 22.62 -17.94 9.90
CA GLU A 47 23.42 -16.73 9.72
C GLU A 47 23.58 -16.02 11.08
N ASP A 48 24.82 -15.69 11.43
CA ASP A 48 25.13 -14.86 12.61
C ASP A 48 25.13 -13.38 12.18
N LEU A 49 24.13 -12.64 12.63
CA LEU A 49 23.91 -11.25 12.27
C LEU A 49 24.27 -10.28 13.42
N ASN A 50 25.31 -10.64 14.19
CA ASN A 50 25.82 -9.71 15.22
C ASN A 50 26.25 -8.38 14.58
N GLY A 51 25.83 -7.27 15.18
CA GLY A 51 26.05 -5.92 14.66
C GLY A 51 25.03 -5.45 13.60
N TYR A 52 23.97 -6.24 13.37
CA TYR A 52 22.86 -5.87 12.47
C TYR A 52 21.55 -5.67 13.22
N LYS A 53 20.64 -4.97 12.57
CA LYS A 53 19.25 -4.77 12.96
C LYS A 53 18.30 -5.23 11.85
N ILE A 54 17.31 -6.03 12.21
CA ILE A 54 16.28 -6.52 11.29
C ILE A 54 15.00 -5.72 11.50
N TYR A 55 14.44 -5.25 10.40
CA TYR A 55 13.09 -4.71 10.30
C TYR A 55 12.21 -5.65 9.46
N PRO A 56 10.87 -5.64 9.65
CA PRO A 56 9.98 -6.21 8.65
C PRO A 56 10.32 -5.62 7.29
N GLY A 57 10.24 -6.41 6.23
CA GLY A 57 10.36 -5.85 4.88
C GLY A 57 9.37 -4.71 4.68
N PHE A 58 9.81 -3.60 4.10
CA PHE A 58 8.97 -2.42 3.92
C PHE A 58 7.83 -2.70 2.94
N VAL A 59 6.71 -2.06 3.19
CA VAL A 59 5.48 -2.16 2.39
C VAL A 59 5.17 -0.79 1.80
N GLU A 60 5.19 -0.68 0.48
CA GLU A 60 4.70 0.50 -0.23
C GLU A 60 3.21 0.34 -0.49
N ALA A 61 2.40 1.11 0.24
CA ALA A 61 0.96 0.91 0.32
C ALA A 61 0.16 1.41 -0.89
N HIS A 62 0.76 2.26 -1.73
CA HIS A 62 0.10 2.80 -2.92
C HIS A 62 1.11 3.29 -3.95
N ASN A 63 1.16 2.61 -5.08
CA ASN A 63 2.01 2.94 -6.21
C ASN A 63 1.48 2.27 -7.49
N HIS A 64 2.15 2.57 -8.60
CA HIS A 64 1.75 2.13 -9.94
C HIS A 64 2.90 1.51 -10.73
N ILE A 65 3.96 1.04 -10.05
CA ILE A 65 5.12 0.43 -10.74
C ILE A 65 4.69 -0.78 -11.55
N GLY A 66 5.38 -0.98 -12.68
CA GLY A 66 5.02 -2.01 -13.64
C GLY A 66 3.82 -1.67 -14.52
N MET A 67 3.08 -0.57 -14.23
CA MET A 67 1.94 -0.08 -15.02
C MET A 67 2.22 1.29 -15.67
N TRP A 68 3.33 1.94 -15.31
CA TRP A 68 3.92 3.10 -15.96
C TRP A 68 5.41 2.89 -16.05
N GLU A 69 5.84 2.25 -17.13
CA GLU A 69 7.24 1.90 -17.33
C GLU A 69 8.04 3.12 -17.80
N SER A 70 9.15 3.40 -17.13
CA SER A 70 9.99 4.54 -17.44
C SER A 70 10.54 4.48 -18.88
N GLY A 71 10.33 5.56 -19.63
CA GLY A 71 10.89 5.72 -20.98
C GLY A 71 10.07 5.08 -22.11
N LEU A 72 8.95 4.40 -21.81
CA LEU A 72 8.13 3.73 -22.84
C LEU A 72 6.92 4.56 -23.33
N CYS A 73 6.73 5.78 -22.81
CA CYS A 73 5.63 6.66 -23.21
C CYS A 73 4.27 5.96 -23.15
N PHE A 74 3.43 6.10 -24.16
CA PHE A 74 2.09 5.53 -24.20
C PHE A 74 2.10 3.99 -24.14
N GLU A 75 3.05 3.34 -24.77
CA GLU A 75 3.14 1.87 -24.78
C GLU A 75 3.34 1.29 -23.37
N GLY A 76 4.11 1.98 -22.50
CA GLY A 76 4.31 1.60 -21.11
C GLY A 76 3.34 2.26 -20.12
N ALA A 77 2.21 2.83 -20.57
CA ALA A 77 1.28 3.60 -19.75
C ALA A 77 -0.09 2.89 -19.62
N ASP A 78 -0.13 1.81 -18.85
CA ASP A 78 -1.31 0.95 -18.67
C ASP A 78 -2.11 1.22 -17.38
N GLY A 79 -1.81 2.30 -16.71
CA GLY A 79 -2.42 2.59 -15.40
C GLY A 79 -3.81 3.24 -15.45
N ASN A 80 -4.23 3.82 -16.58
CA ASN A 80 -5.54 4.46 -16.72
C ASN A 80 -6.24 4.06 -18.02
N GLU A 81 -7.43 3.48 -17.91
CA GLU A 81 -8.36 3.35 -19.04
C GLU A 81 -9.31 4.55 -19.00
N GLU A 82 -9.17 5.45 -19.96
CA GLU A 82 -9.86 6.74 -19.93
C GLU A 82 -11.07 6.84 -20.86
N THR A 83 -11.54 5.72 -21.42
CA THR A 83 -12.66 5.68 -22.35
C THR A 83 -13.99 5.33 -21.67
N ASP A 84 -13.95 4.79 -20.47
CA ASP A 84 -15.10 4.46 -19.64
C ASP A 84 -14.84 4.89 -18.17
N PRO A 85 -15.67 5.75 -17.57
CA PRO A 85 -15.45 6.23 -16.20
C PRO A 85 -15.67 5.16 -15.13
N ILE A 86 -16.23 4.01 -15.46
CA ILE A 86 -16.60 2.94 -14.51
C ILE A 86 -16.05 1.60 -14.98
N THR A 87 -14.89 1.21 -14.45
CA THR A 87 -14.14 0.02 -14.85
C THR A 87 -13.73 -0.89 -13.68
N PRO A 88 -14.65 -1.24 -12.75
CA PRO A 88 -14.30 -2.03 -11.55
C PRO A 88 -13.77 -3.43 -11.85
N ASN A 89 -14.06 -3.97 -13.05
CA ASN A 89 -13.65 -5.28 -13.54
C ASN A 89 -12.22 -5.33 -14.09
N PHE A 90 -11.55 -4.19 -14.20
CA PHE A 90 -10.14 -4.14 -14.62
C PHE A 90 -9.23 -4.54 -13.48
N ARG A 91 -8.15 -5.25 -13.79
CA ARG A 91 -7.29 -5.84 -12.77
C ARG A 91 -5.84 -5.42 -12.99
N ALA A 92 -5.22 -4.81 -12.00
CA ALA A 92 -3.82 -4.38 -12.08
C ALA A 92 -2.85 -5.52 -12.42
N ILE A 93 -3.16 -6.75 -12.01
CA ILE A 93 -2.31 -7.91 -12.29
C ILE A 93 -2.17 -8.19 -13.80
N ASP A 94 -3.15 -7.81 -14.62
CA ASP A 94 -3.13 -8.05 -16.06
C ASP A 94 -2.25 -7.01 -16.81
N ALA A 95 -1.96 -5.87 -16.18
CA ALA A 95 -1.15 -4.78 -16.74
C ALA A 95 0.27 -4.69 -16.15
N ALA A 96 0.52 -5.35 -15.02
CA ALA A 96 1.79 -5.19 -14.31
C ALA A 96 2.94 -5.96 -14.97
N ASN A 97 3.98 -5.23 -15.42
CA ASN A 97 5.21 -5.82 -15.92
C ASN A 97 6.22 -6.05 -14.77
N PRO A 98 6.51 -7.31 -14.35
CA PRO A 98 7.47 -7.60 -13.28
C PRO A 98 8.93 -7.30 -13.64
N LYS A 99 9.22 -7.00 -14.90
CA LYS A 99 10.56 -6.63 -15.40
C LYS A 99 10.83 -5.12 -15.37
N ASP A 100 9.84 -4.30 -15.00
CA ASP A 100 10.06 -2.87 -14.77
C ASP A 100 11.20 -2.66 -13.74
N GLU A 101 12.14 -1.77 -14.06
CA GLU A 101 13.30 -1.46 -13.21
C GLU A 101 12.87 -1.01 -11.81
N ALA A 102 11.70 -0.40 -11.67
CA ALA A 102 11.17 0.07 -10.40
C ALA A 102 11.07 -1.04 -9.34
N PHE A 103 10.82 -2.31 -9.72
CA PHE A 103 10.85 -3.44 -8.78
C PHE A 103 12.25 -3.67 -8.20
N SER A 104 13.29 -3.60 -9.04
CA SER A 104 14.68 -3.71 -8.59
C SER A 104 15.08 -2.55 -7.68
N LEU A 105 14.64 -1.34 -7.99
CA LEU A 105 14.90 -0.14 -7.17
C LEU A 105 14.19 -0.23 -5.81
N ALA A 106 12.93 -0.69 -5.79
CA ALA A 106 12.17 -0.95 -4.57
C ALA A 106 12.87 -1.97 -3.67
N LEU A 107 13.26 -3.11 -4.25
CA LEU A 107 13.97 -4.18 -3.53
C LEU A 107 15.25 -3.67 -2.89
N LYS A 108 16.09 -2.94 -3.62
CA LYS A 108 17.35 -2.35 -3.11
C LYS A 108 17.15 -1.33 -2.00
N ALA A 109 15.93 -0.79 -1.85
CA ALA A 109 15.54 0.11 -0.76
C ALA A 109 14.95 -0.62 0.46
N GLY A 110 14.81 -1.96 0.41
CA GLY A 110 14.22 -2.75 1.49
C GLY A 110 12.71 -2.91 1.39
N ILE A 111 12.10 -2.44 0.30
CA ILE A 111 10.68 -2.59 0.03
C ILE A 111 10.48 -3.99 -0.55
N THR A 112 9.86 -4.88 0.22
CA THR A 112 9.64 -6.28 -0.17
C THR A 112 8.22 -6.55 -0.66
N THR A 113 7.32 -5.62 -0.42
CA THR A 113 5.90 -5.72 -0.78
C THR A 113 5.42 -4.39 -1.32
N VAL A 114 4.69 -4.44 -2.42
CA VAL A 114 4.04 -3.28 -3.04
C VAL A 114 2.57 -3.55 -3.31
N ILE A 115 1.75 -2.51 -3.19
CA ILE A 115 0.33 -2.55 -3.53
C ILE A 115 0.18 -1.74 -4.80
N ILE A 116 0.05 -2.44 -5.92
CA ILE A 116 -0.07 -1.82 -7.24
C ILE A 116 -1.52 -1.82 -7.72
N GLY A 117 -1.89 -0.80 -8.44
CA GLY A 117 -3.24 -0.65 -8.96
C GLY A 117 -3.38 0.49 -9.93
N PRO A 118 -4.59 0.68 -10.49
CA PRO A 118 -4.83 1.73 -11.46
C PRO A 118 -4.68 3.13 -10.86
N GLY A 119 -4.44 4.10 -11.73
CA GLY A 119 -4.42 5.50 -11.41
C GLY A 119 -5.80 6.06 -11.04
N SER A 120 -5.93 7.38 -11.07
CA SER A 120 -7.10 8.09 -10.56
C SER A 120 -7.91 8.82 -11.63
N ALA A 121 -7.80 8.42 -12.90
CA ALA A 121 -8.60 9.00 -13.98
C ALA A 121 -10.11 8.71 -13.84
N ASN A 122 -10.47 7.55 -13.29
CA ASN A 122 -11.85 7.04 -13.26
C ASN A 122 -12.48 7.16 -11.87
N PRO A 123 -13.77 7.54 -11.78
CA PRO A 123 -14.53 7.41 -10.53
C PRO A 123 -14.46 6.01 -9.89
N ILE A 124 -14.48 4.94 -10.71
CA ILE A 124 -14.16 3.56 -10.32
C ILE A 124 -13.21 2.97 -11.35
N ALA A 125 -11.97 2.67 -10.99
CA ALA A 125 -10.91 2.36 -11.95
C ALA A 125 -10.52 0.88 -12.05
N GLY A 126 -10.74 0.07 -11.01
CA GLY A 126 -10.36 -1.34 -11.02
C GLY A 126 -9.69 -1.81 -9.73
N SER A 127 -9.17 -3.02 -9.75
CA SER A 127 -8.66 -3.68 -8.56
C SER A 127 -7.15 -3.51 -8.36
N PHE A 128 -6.75 -3.40 -7.09
CA PHE A 128 -5.37 -3.48 -6.63
C PHE A 128 -4.95 -4.91 -6.33
N VAL A 129 -3.65 -5.18 -6.48
CA VAL A 129 -3.00 -6.42 -6.08
C VAL A 129 -1.83 -6.14 -5.15
N ALA A 130 -1.64 -6.97 -4.12
CA ALA A 130 -0.45 -6.96 -3.27
C ALA A 130 0.52 -8.01 -3.80
N ILE A 131 1.74 -7.59 -4.12
CA ILE A 131 2.79 -8.46 -4.67
C ILE A 131 4.13 -8.24 -3.96
N LYS A 132 4.98 -9.26 -4.05
CA LYS A 132 6.39 -9.15 -3.67
C LYS A 132 7.15 -8.34 -4.72
N THR A 133 8.27 -7.75 -4.34
CA THR A 133 9.16 -7.01 -5.27
C THR A 133 10.22 -7.90 -5.93
N TYR A 134 10.15 -9.19 -5.71
CA TYR A 134 11.08 -10.19 -6.26
C TYR A 134 10.30 -11.38 -6.82
N GLY A 135 10.60 -11.74 -8.05
CA GLY A 135 10.02 -12.85 -8.82
C GLY A 135 10.28 -12.67 -10.31
N GLU A 136 10.00 -13.69 -11.10
CA GLU A 136 10.16 -13.66 -12.55
C GLU A 136 8.82 -13.49 -13.27
N CYS A 137 7.76 -13.99 -12.67
CA CYS A 137 6.40 -13.98 -13.17
C CYS A 137 5.47 -13.30 -12.15
N ILE A 138 4.56 -12.46 -12.62
CA ILE A 138 3.66 -11.71 -11.75
C ILE A 138 2.83 -12.64 -10.85
N ASP A 139 2.37 -13.78 -11.35
CA ASP A 139 1.56 -14.74 -10.59
C ASP A 139 2.30 -15.32 -9.37
N GLU A 140 3.62 -15.55 -9.49
CA GLU A 140 4.47 -16.03 -8.39
C GLU A 140 4.75 -14.95 -7.34
N MET A 141 4.58 -13.68 -7.71
CA MET A 141 4.79 -12.54 -6.82
C MET A 141 3.57 -12.23 -5.97
N VAL A 142 2.39 -12.74 -6.29
CA VAL A 142 1.13 -12.43 -5.61
C VAL A 142 1.14 -12.83 -4.13
N ILE A 143 0.79 -11.88 -3.26
CA ILE A 143 0.51 -12.07 -1.84
C ILE A 143 -1.00 -12.17 -1.62
N LYS A 144 -1.77 -11.24 -2.22
CA LYS A 144 -3.24 -11.20 -2.19
C LYS A 144 -3.78 -10.47 -3.43
N ASN A 145 -4.80 -11.05 -4.08
CA ASN A 145 -5.46 -10.47 -5.25
C ASN A 145 -6.96 -10.83 -5.26
N PRO A 146 -7.87 -9.84 -5.33
CA PRO A 146 -7.62 -8.42 -5.13
C PRO A 146 -7.43 -8.05 -3.65
N VAL A 147 -6.81 -6.88 -3.39
CA VAL A 147 -6.77 -6.27 -2.05
C VAL A 147 -7.81 -5.17 -1.89
N GLY A 148 -8.23 -4.56 -2.97
CA GLY A 148 -9.21 -3.48 -2.96
C GLY A 148 -9.58 -3.01 -4.35
N ILE A 149 -10.54 -2.10 -4.39
CA ILE A 149 -11.00 -1.41 -5.61
C ILE A 149 -10.63 0.07 -5.50
N LYS A 150 -10.14 0.64 -6.61
CA LYS A 150 -9.82 2.06 -6.73
C LYS A 150 -11.07 2.87 -7.03
N PHE A 151 -11.24 3.89 -6.22
CA PHE A 151 -12.16 5.01 -6.45
C PHE A 151 -11.36 6.30 -6.55
N ALA A 152 -11.83 7.26 -7.33
CA ALA A 152 -11.25 8.59 -7.38
C ALA A 152 -12.31 9.67 -7.33
N LEU A 153 -12.04 10.68 -6.50
CA LEU A 153 -12.81 11.92 -6.35
C LEU A 153 -11.92 13.11 -6.71
N GLY A 154 -12.54 14.26 -6.87
CA GLY A 154 -11.81 15.51 -7.05
C GLY A 154 -11.44 15.84 -8.49
N GLU A 155 -10.26 16.38 -8.66
CA GLU A 155 -9.80 17.00 -9.90
C GLU A 155 -9.53 15.99 -11.02
N ASN A 156 -8.88 14.88 -10.72
CA ASN A 156 -8.43 13.96 -11.75
C ASN A 156 -9.56 13.43 -12.64
N PRO A 157 -10.66 12.83 -12.12
CA PRO A 157 -11.77 12.40 -12.98
C PRO A 157 -12.44 13.54 -13.71
N LYS A 158 -12.53 14.74 -13.09
CA LYS A 158 -13.10 15.91 -13.75
C LYS A 158 -12.30 16.30 -14.99
N THR A 159 -10.99 16.41 -14.86
CA THR A 159 -10.08 16.83 -15.94
C THR A 159 -10.11 15.81 -17.06
N THR A 160 -9.91 14.52 -16.74
CA THR A 160 -9.87 13.43 -17.71
C THR A 160 -11.11 13.41 -18.63
N TYR A 161 -12.30 13.54 -18.06
CA TYR A 161 -13.52 13.44 -18.84
C TYR A 161 -14.00 14.78 -19.42
N ASN A 162 -13.66 15.91 -18.78
CA ASN A 162 -13.91 17.23 -19.36
C ASN A 162 -13.12 17.44 -20.66
N GLU A 163 -11.88 16.98 -20.75
CA GLU A 163 -11.06 17.06 -21.96
C GLU A 163 -11.63 16.26 -23.13
N LYS A 164 -12.54 15.32 -22.85
CA LYS A 164 -13.23 14.44 -23.82
C LYS A 164 -14.69 14.85 -24.07
N ASP A 165 -15.16 15.94 -23.50
CA ASP A 165 -16.57 16.35 -23.49
C ASP A 165 -17.52 15.25 -22.97
N MET A 166 -17.07 14.47 -21.98
CA MET A 166 -17.78 13.34 -21.37
C MET A 166 -18.09 13.57 -19.88
N THR A 167 -19.07 12.84 -19.36
CA THR A 167 -19.34 12.72 -17.93
C THR A 167 -18.28 11.84 -17.25
N PRO A 168 -17.75 12.24 -16.04
CA PRO A 168 -18.17 13.34 -15.20
C PRO A 168 -17.35 14.64 -15.39
N MET A 169 -18.01 15.79 -15.38
CA MET A 169 -17.36 17.12 -15.39
C MET A 169 -17.47 17.83 -14.02
N THR A 170 -18.14 17.24 -13.05
CA THR A 170 -18.38 17.84 -11.73
C THR A 170 -18.18 16.82 -10.62
N ARG A 171 -17.88 17.30 -9.39
CA ARG A 171 -17.85 16.45 -8.18
C ARG A 171 -19.19 15.75 -7.92
N MET A 172 -20.31 16.40 -8.27
CA MET A 172 -21.65 15.79 -8.18
C MET A 172 -21.76 14.59 -9.15
N GLY A 173 -21.32 14.76 -10.41
CA GLY A 173 -21.31 13.70 -11.40
C GLY A 173 -20.45 12.51 -11.02
N ILE A 174 -19.24 12.75 -10.48
CA ILE A 174 -18.36 11.69 -9.96
C ILE A 174 -19.08 10.88 -8.87
N ALA A 175 -19.62 11.55 -7.86
CA ALA A 175 -20.30 10.90 -6.75
C ALA A 175 -21.59 10.19 -7.18
N ALA A 176 -22.29 10.70 -8.18
CA ALA A 176 -23.49 10.08 -8.75
C ALA A 176 -23.14 8.76 -9.46
N LEU A 177 -22.13 8.76 -10.33
CA LEU A 177 -21.67 7.55 -11.05
C LEU A 177 -21.21 6.45 -10.09
N ILE A 178 -20.45 6.82 -9.04
CA ILE A 178 -20.03 5.86 -8.02
C ILE A 178 -21.23 5.22 -7.34
N ARG A 179 -22.21 6.03 -6.88
CA ARG A 179 -23.41 5.52 -6.22
C ARG A 179 -24.26 4.64 -7.13
N GLU A 180 -24.45 5.08 -8.38
CA GLU A 180 -25.23 4.32 -9.37
C GLU A 180 -24.64 2.92 -9.58
N GLN A 181 -23.33 2.82 -9.76
CA GLN A 181 -22.67 1.52 -9.95
C GLN A 181 -22.68 0.65 -8.69
N LEU A 182 -22.47 1.24 -7.50
CA LEU A 182 -22.55 0.50 -6.24
C LEU A 182 -23.97 0.00 -5.95
N GLU A 183 -24.99 0.82 -6.21
CA GLU A 183 -26.39 0.42 -6.05
C GLU A 183 -26.78 -0.66 -7.05
N LYS A 184 -26.31 -0.57 -8.31
CA LYS A 184 -26.48 -1.61 -9.31
C LYS A 184 -25.86 -2.93 -8.87
N ALA A 185 -24.63 -2.91 -8.39
CA ALA A 185 -23.93 -4.10 -7.90
C ALA A 185 -24.62 -4.70 -6.65
N LYS A 186 -25.16 -3.88 -5.75
CA LYS A 186 -25.91 -4.33 -4.59
C LYS A 186 -27.18 -5.08 -4.99
N ARG A 187 -27.98 -4.52 -5.89
CA ARG A 187 -29.19 -5.17 -6.43
C ARG A 187 -28.87 -6.44 -7.21
N TYR A 188 -27.78 -6.42 -7.99
CA TYR A 188 -27.29 -7.58 -8.70
C TYR A 188 -26.94 -8.71 -7.73
N LYS A 189 -26.18 -8.43 -6.67
CA LYS A 189 -25.81 -9.38 -5.63
C LYS A 189 -27.03 -9.98 -4.93
N GLU A 190 -28.03 -9.16 -4.61
CA GLU A 190 -29.28 -9.63 -3.99
C GLU A 190 -29.99 -10.64 -4.87
N LYS A 191 -30.10 -10.38 -6.19
CA LYS A 191 -30.76 -11.25 -7.17
C LYS A 191 -30.00 -12.55 -7.47
N LEU A 192 -28.69 -12.64 -7.18
CA LEU A 192 -27.95 -13.91 -7.33
C LEU A 192 -28.49 -15.06 -6.51
N ASN A 193 -29.27 -14.79 -5.44
CA ASN A 193 -29.91 -15.76 -4.58
C ASN A 193 -31.35 -16.13 -5.01
N ASP A 194 -31.89 -15.45 -6.03
CA ASP A 194 -33.24 -15.70 -6.55
C ASP A 194 -33.25 -16.93 -7.47
N GLU A 195 -34.41 -17.51 -7.71
CA GLU A 195 -34.57 -18.59 -8.69
C GLU A 195 -34.27 -18.12 -10.13
N ASP A 196 -34.69 -16.90 -10.46
CA ASP A 196 -34.41 -16.20 -11.72
C ASP A 196 -33.19 -15.30 -11.57
N LYS A 197 -32.01 -15.88 -11.77
CA LYS A 197 -30.73 -15.16 -11.64
C LYS A 197 -30.56 -14.12 -12.74
N PRO A 198 -29.92 -12.99 -12.45
CA PRO A 198 -29.60 -11.99 -13.45
C PRO A 198 -28.54 -12.50 -14.44
N ASP A 199 -28.55 -11.96 -15.67
CA ASP A 199 -27.46 -12.15 -16.61
C ASP A 199 -26.13 -11.70 -16.01
N TYR A 200 -25.03 -12.32 -16.44
CA TYR A 200 -23.69 -11.99 -15.98
C TYR A 200 -23.31 -10.53 -16.28
N ASP A 201 -22.91 -9.80 -15.24
CA ASP A 201 -22.41 -8.42 -15.33
C ASP A 201 -21.03 -8.35 -14.66
N ALA A 202 -19.98 -8.26 -15.48
CA ALA A 202 -18.59 -8.25 -15.01
C ALA A 202 -18.27 -7.07 -14.06
N LYS A 203 -18.91 -5.91 -14.26
CA LYS A 203 -18.73 -4.73 -13.39
C LYS A 203 -19.38 -4.94 -12.03
N CYS A 204 -20.53 -5.58 -12.00
CA CYS A 204 -21.21 -5.93 -10.75
C CYS A 204 -20.47 -7.04 -9.99
N GLU A 205 -20.05 -8.10 -10.68
CA GLU A 205 -19.27 -9.21 -10.09
C GLU A 205 -17.99 -8.71 -9.39
N ALA A 206 -17.25 -7.81 -10.04
CA ALA A 206 -16.02 -7.25 -9.49
C ALA A 206 -16.24 -6.47 -8.18
N LEU A 207 -17.46 -5.96 -7.94
CA LEU A 207 -17.81 -5.19 -6.75
C LEU A 207 -18.39 -6.04 -5.61
N ILE A 208 -18.73 -7.32 -5.83
CA ILE A 208 -19.28 -8.19 -4.78
C ILE A 208 -18.32 -8.31 -3.58
N PRO A 209 -17.02 -8.63 -3.74
CA PRO A 209 -16.09 -8.72 -2.61
C PRO A 209 -15.97 -7.41 -1.82
N LEU A 210 -16.12 -6.26 -2.49
CA LEU A 210 -16.12 -4.94 -1.86
C LEU A 210 -17.35 -4.76 -0.97
N LEU A 211 -18.56 -5.06 -1.48
CA LEU A 211 -19.82 -4.99 -0.74
C LEU A 211 -19.91 -6.02 0.40
N GLU A 212 -19.08 -7.05 0.36
CA GLU A 212 -18.91 -8.05 1.44
C GLU A 212 -17.79 -7.71 2.43
N ARG A 213 -17.15 -6.53 2.27
CA ARG A 213 -16.01 -6.08 3.08
C ARG A 213 -14.81 -7.06 3.10
N LYS A 214 -14.69 -7.91 2.07
CA LYS A 214 -13.55 -8.82 1.89
C LYS A 214 -12.31 -8.10 1.36
N VAL A 215 -12.52 -6.95 0.72
CA VAL A 215 -11.48 -6.10 0.15
C VAL A 215 -11.73 -4.63 0.48
N LYS A 216 -10.69 -3.80 0.40
CA LYS A 216 -10.72 -2.38 0.73
C LYS A 216 -11.36 -1.53 -0.37
N ALA A 217 -11.96 -0.40 0.01
CA ALA A 217 -12.32 0.70 -0.88
C ALA A 217 -11.24 1.78 -0.81
N PHE A 218 -10.37 1.86 -1.80
CA PHE A 218 -9.30 2.86 -1.86
C PHE A 218 -9.81 4.15 -2.55
N PHE A 219 -10.10 5.18 -1.77
CA PHE A 219 -10.58 6.46 -2.29
C PHE A 219 -9.45 7.48 -2.43
N HIS A 220 -9.03 7.74 -3.67
CA HIS A 220 -8.19 8.89 -3.99
C HIS A 220 -8.96 10.19 -3.75
N CYS A 221 -8.44 11.03 -2.88
CA CYS A 221 -8.96 12.36 -2.60
C CYS A 221 -7.90 13.24 -1.93
N HIS A 222 -7.84 14.50 -2.33
CA HIS A 222 -6.90 15.46 -1.77
C HIS A 222 -7.59 16.45 -0.84
N ARG A 223 -8.69 17.09 -1.29
CA ARG A 223 -9.37 18.15 -0.60
C ARG A 223 -10.27 17.64 0.53
N ALA A 224 -10.45 18.48 1.55
CA ALA A 224 -11.30 18.15 2.71
C ALA A 224 -12.75 17.84 2.33
N ASP A 225 -13.34 18.53 1.35
CA ASP A 225 -14.70 18.30 0.86
C ASP A 225 -14.82 16.95 0.14
N ASP A 226 -13.82 16.55 -0.64
CA ASP A 226 -13.75 15.24 -1.31
C ASP A 226 -13.53 14.11 -0.27
N ILE A 227 -12.70 14.34 0.76
CA ILE A 227 -12.52 13.39 1.87
C ILE A 227 -13.86 13.13 2.59
N PHE A 228 -14.65 14.18 2.89
CA PHE A 228 -15.98 13.98 3.47
C PHE A 228 -16.95 13.26 2.53
N THR A 229 -16.82 13.44 1.22
CA THR A 229 -17.63 12.72 0.23
C THR A 229 -17.25 11.23 0.20
N ALA A 230 -15.96 10.88 0.24
CA ALA A 230 -15.49 9.50 0.36
C ALA A 230 -16.05 8.81 1.61
N ILE A 231 -15.97 9.49 2.77
CA ILE A 231 -16.50 8.97 4.04
C ILE A 231 -18.03 8.77 3.96
N ARG A 232 -18.74 9.69 3.32
CA ARG A 232 -20.20 9.60 3.15
C ARG A 232 -20.57 8.40 2.31
N ILE A 233 -19.95 8.22 1.14
CA ILE A 233 -20.20 7.07 0.24
C ILE A 233 -19.85 5.75 0.94
N ALA A 234 -18.70 5.70 1.62
CA ALA A 234 -18.31 4.50 2.35
C ALA A 234 -19.31 4.11 3.45
N LYS A 235 -19.89 5.08 4.14
CA LYS A 235 -20.95 4.83 5.13
C LYS A 235 -22.27 4.40 4.50
N GLU A 236 -22.65 4.98 3.38
CA GLU A 236 -23.90 4.64 2.65
C GLU A 236 -23.91 3.18 2.19
N PHE A 237 -22.76 2.64 1.81
CA PHE A 237 -22.63 1.27 1.28
C PHE A 237 -21.87 0.31 2.21
N ASP A 238 -21.60 0.70 3.45
CA ASP A 238 -20.84 -0.07 4.45
C ASP A 238 -19.50 -0.62 3.94
N LEU A 239 -18.70 0.23 3.27
CA LEU A 239 -17.42 -0.15 2.69
C LEU A 239 -16.29 -0.08 3.72
N ASP A 240 -15.30 -0.96 3.59
CA ASP A 240 -14.04 -0.90 4.35
C ASP A 240 -13.10 0.13 3.71
N LEU A 241 -13.23 1.39 4.17
CA LEU A 241 -12.60 2.57 3.59
C LEU A 241 -11.11 2.67 3.92
N THR A 242 -10.31 2.95 2.90
CA THR A 242 -8.96 3.51 3.01
C THR A 242 -8.88 4.78 2.17
N LEU A 243 -8.57 5.91 2.78
CA LEU A 243 -8.32 7.17 2.07
C LEU A 243 -6.92 7.17 1.49
N VAL A 244 -6.77 7.56 0.24
CA VAL A 244 -5.46 7.70 -0.45
C VAL A 244 -5.17 9.17 -0.63
N HIS A 245 -3.94 9.57 -0.30
CA HIS A 245 -3.42 10.92 -0.21
C HIS A 245 -3.97 11.72 0.98
N ALA A 246 -5.27 11.99 1.02
CA ALA A 246 -5.91 12.82 2.05
C ALA A 246 -5.08 14.07 2.38
N THR A 247 -4.67 14.82 1.35
CA THR A 247 -3.69 15.91 1.42
C THR A 247 -4.10 17.02 2.40
N GLU A 248 -5.39 17.38 2.43
CA GLU A 248 -5.97 18.33 3.38
C GLU A 248 -6.49 17.65 4.66
N GLY A 249 -6.14 16.40 4.91
CA GLY A 249 -6.59 15.63 6.07
C GLY A 249 -6.23 16.28 7.40
N TYR A 250 -5.08 16.96 7.48
CA TYR A 250 -4.64 17.68 8.68
C TYR A 250 -5.60 18.81 9.08
N LEU A 251 -6.31 19.43 8.14
CA LEU A 251 -7.30 20.47 8.40
C LEU A 251 -8.55 19.93 9.11
N ILE A 252 -8.85 18.66 8.88
CA ILE A 252 -10.07 18.00 9.38
C ILE A 252 -9.77 16.77 10.24
N ALA A 253 -8.55 16.67 10.77
CA ALA A 253 -8.05 15.47 11.45
C ALA A 253 -8.94 14.94 12.59
N LYS A 254 -9.68 15.82 13.30
CA LYS A 254 -10.63 15.43 14.34
C LYS A 254 -11.75 14.51 13.85
N TYR A 255 -12.08 14.55 12.56
CA TYR A 255 -13.11 13.71 11.92
C TYR A 255 -12.55 12.40 11.36
N LEU A 256 -11.21 12.24 11.36
CA LEU A 256 -10.51 11.11 10.75
C LEU A 256 -10.01 10.09 11.79
N LYS A 257 -10.47 10.19 13.03
CA LYS A 257 -10.14 9.21 14.08
C LYS A 257 -10.59 7.81 13.69
N GLY A 258 -9.65 6.87 13.69
CA GLY A 258 -9.90 5.46 13.34
C GLY A 258 -10.06 5.19 11.85
N VAL A 259 -9.82 6.19 11.00
CA VAL A 259 -9.83 6.01 9.54
C VAL A 259 -8.45 5.52 9.08
N ASP A 260 -8.44 4.58 8.16
CA ASP A 260 -7.24 4.11 7.48
C ASP A 260 -6.84 5.10 6.37
N ILE A 261 -5.59 5.56 6.38
CA ILE A 261 -5.10 6.62 5.47
C ILE A 261 -3.73 6.26 4.92
N ILE A 262 -3.59 6.35 3.61
CA ILE A 262 -2.31 6.31 2.90
C ILE A 262 -1.96 7.75 2.52
N SER A 263 -1.05 8.37 3.27
CA SER A 263 -0.64 9.77 3.10
C SER A 263 0.61 9.85 2.23
N GLY A 264 0.57 10.66 1.18
CA GLY A 264 1.70 10.86 0.28
C GLY A 264 1.26 11.16 -1.17
N PRO A 265 2.24 11.42 -2.08
CA PRO A 265 3.65 11.60 -1.76
C PRO A 265 3.88 12.83 -0.86
N ILE A 266 4.80 12.71 0.11
CA ILE A 266 5.11 13.83 1.02
C ILE A 266 6.06 14.82 0.34
N ILE A 267 6.96 14.30 -0.50
CA ILE A 267 7.86 15.08 -1.33
C ILE A 267 7.21 15.19 -2.70
N SER A 268 6.53 16.28 -2.95
CA SER A 268 5.93 16.55 -4.24
C SER A 268 5.87 18.04 -4.52
N ASP A 269 5.78 18.38 -5.77
CA ASP A 269 5.54 19.75 -6.22
C ASP A 269 4.03 20.09 -6.12
N LEU A 270 3.71 21.39 -6.07
CA LEU A 270 2.32 21.88 -6.10
C LEU A 270 1.80 21.86 -7.56
N SER A 271 1.78 20.68 -8.15
CA SER A 271 1.55 20.45 -9.57
C SER A 271 0.12 20.71 -10.05
N LYS A 272 -0.86 20.74 -9.14
CA LYS A 272 -2.27 20.96 -9.47
C LYS A 272 -3.03 21.67 -8.34
N PRO A 273 -4.18 22.33 -8.64
CA PRO A 273 -4.93 23.12 -7.65
C PRO A 273 -5.32 22.38 -6.38
N GLU A 274 -5.67 21.10 -6.45
CA GLU A 274 -6.13 20.35 -5.27
C GLU A 274 -5.00 19.96 -4.29
N VAL A 275 -3.73 20.09 -4.68
CA VAL A 275 -2.58 19.84 -3.77
C VAL A 275 -1.95 21.13 -3.23
N ARG A 276 -2.51 22.32 -3.56
CA ARG A 276 -1.95 23.61 -3.13
C ARG A 276 -1.81 23.79 -1.61
N GLN A 277 -2.58 23.03 -0.82
CA GLN A 277 -2.51 23.03 0.64
C GLN A 277 -1.78 21.78 1.18
N ALA A 278 -0.94 21.13 0.37
CA ALA A 278 -0.12 20.03 0.85
C ALA A 278 0.78 20.47 2.01
N SER A 279 0.90 19.61 3.01
CA SER A 279 1.71 19.87 4.20
C SER A 279 2.47 18.63 4.61
N GLU A 280 3.78 18.78 4.79
CA GLU A 280 4.65 17.72 5.32
C GLU A 280 4.27 17.29 6.74
N THR A 281 3.50 18.12 7.47
CA THR A 281 2.99 17.79 8.82
C THR A 281 1.78 16.87 8.80
N ASN A 282 1.16 16.63 7.62
CA ASN A 282 -0.07 15.86 7.50
C ASN A 282 0.01 14.47 8.18
N PRO A 283 1.04 13.62 7.95
CA PRO A 283 1.13 12.31 8.60
C PRO A 283 1.20 12.39 10.13
N PHE A 284 1.93 13.38 10.66
CA PHE A 284 2.04 13.61 12.09
C PHE A 284 0.69 14.00 12.71
N ILE A 285 0.01 14.98 12.13
CA ILE A 285 -1.27 15.48 12.65
C ILE A 285 -2.33 14.38 12.60
N LEU A 286 -2.40 13.62 11.51
CA LEU A 286 -3.32 12.49 11.37
C LEU A 286 -3.03 11.39 12.40
N SER A 287 -1.79 10.99 12.56
CA SER A 287 -1.36 9.99 13.55
C SER A 287 -1.69 10.43 14.98
N LYS A 288 -1.41 11.71 15.33
CA LYS A 288 -1.75 12.29 16.64
C LYS A 288 -3.26 12.25 16.92
N ASN A 289 -4.08 12.36 15.89
CA ASN A 289 -5.54 12.26 15.97
C ASN A 289 -6.07 10.81 15.84
N LYS A 290 -5.19 9.81 15.97
CA LYS A 290 -5.53 8.38 16.01
C LYS A 290 -6.11 7.83 14.70
N ALA A 291 -5.74 8.38 13.55
CA ALA A 291 -5.88 7.71 12.26
C ALA A 291 -4.80 6.61 12.14
N THR A 292 -5.09 5.54 11.40
CA THR A 292 -4.05 4.57 11.01
C THR A 292 -3.35 5.12 9.77
N VAL A 293 -2.12 5.62 9.91
CA VAL A 293 -1.41 6.29 8.82
C VAL A 293 -0.34 5.38 8.23
N SER A 294 -0.37 5.21 6.91
CA SER A 294 0.73 4.74 6.07
C SER A 294 1.29 5.90 5.25
N ILE A 295 2.57 5.82 4.88
CA ILE A 295 3.23 6.76 3.97
C ILE A 295 3.47 6.05 2.65
N CYS A 296 3.27 6.76 1.52
CA CYS A 296 3.52 6.25 0.17
C CYS A 296 4.35 7.23 -0.67
N THR A 297 4.93 6.72 -1.74
CA THR A 297 5.60 7.49 -2.79
C THR A 297 4.67 7.86 -3.94
N ASP A 298 3.59 7.07 -4.12
CA ASP A 298 2.72 7.18 -5.30
C ASP A 298 3.53 7.00 -6.61
N ALA A 299 4.55 6.13 -6.58
CA ALA A 299 5.43 5.94 -7.73
C ALA A 299 4.63 5.62 -9.00
N PRO A 300 4.96 6.26 -10.14
CA PRO A 300 6.19 7.01 -10.44
C PRO A 300 6.17 8.51 -10.08
N VAL A 301 5.12 9.05 -9.42
CA VAL A 301 5.06 10.46 -9.02
C VAL A 301 6.28 10.84 -8.18
N PHE A 302 6.64 10.01 -7.22
CA PHE A 302 7.92 10.09 -6.53
C PHE A 302 8.63 8.73 -6.58
N PRO A 303 9.94 8.67 -6.90
CA PRO A 303 10.62 7.39 -7.13
C PRO A 303 10.55 6.47 -5.90
N ILE A 304 10.13 5.23 -6.12
CA ILE A 304 9.79 4.26 -5.07
C ILE A 304 10.93 3.99 -4.07
N GLN A 305 12.18 4.00 -4.54
CA GLN A 305 13.35 3.75 -3.70
C GLN A 305 13.60 4.81 -2.61
N TYR A 306 12.83 5.90 -2.60
CA TYR A 306 12.94 6.98 -1.62
C TYR A 306 11.79 6.98 -0.60
N LEU A 307 11.09 5.86 -0.43
CA LEU A 307 10.03 5.72 0.57
C LEU A 307 10.53 6.06 1.99
N ASN A 308 11.74 5.63 2.35
CA ASN A 308 12.37 5.97 3.62
C ASN A 308 12.63 7.48 3.78
N LEU A 309 12.93 8.20 2.68
CA LEU A 309 13.13 9.65 2.69
C LEU A 309 11.79 10.37 2.94
N CYS A 310 10.67 9.88 2.40
CA CYS A 310 9.34 10.39 2.75
C CYS A 310 9.08 10.27 4.26
N CYS A 311 9.46 9.14 4.87
CA CYS A 311 9.39 8.95 6.32
C CYS A 311 10.32 9.93 7.07
N ALA A 312 11.55 10.16 6.59
CA ALA A 312 12.49 11.11 7.18
C ALA A 312 11.92 12.54 7.22
N ILE A 313 11.23 12.97 6.16
CA ILE A 313 10.54 14.26 6.12
C ILE A 313 9.39 14.31 7.14
N ALA A 314 8.61 13.24 7.28
CA ALA A 314 7.56 13.17 8.28
C ALA A 314 8.14 13.23 9.72
N VAL A 315 9.27 12.58 9.98
CA VAL A 315 10.00 12.66 11.27
C VAL A 315 10.48 14.08 11.53
N ARG A 316 11.08 14.74 10.55
CA ARG A 316 11.49 16.15 10.66
C ARG A 316 10.31 17.06 11.06
N ASN A 317 9.10 16.70 10.64
CA ASN A 317 7.87 17.46 10.89
C ASN A 317 7.06 16.94 12.08
N GLY A 318 7.65 16.18 12.99
CA GLY A 318 7.13 15.83 14.30
C GLY A 318 6.64 14.39 14.49
N LEU A 319 6.67 13.56 13.46
CA LEU A 319 6.34 12.14 13.60
C LEU A 319 7.50 11.42 14.35
N GLU A 320 7.20 10.63 15.37
CA GLU A 320 8.18 9.84 16.09
C GLU A 320 8.83 8.79 15.18
N LYS A 321 10.14 8.54 15.32
CA LYS A 321 10.89 7.61 14.43
C LYS A 321 10.27 6.22 14.35
N GLU A 322 9.92 5.63 15.50
CA GLU A 322 9.31 4.31 15.56
C GLU A 322 7.93 4.28 14.87
N LYS A 323 7.15 5.34 15.04
CA LYS A 323 5.87 5.49 14.33
C LYS A 323 6.08 5.62 12.82
N ALA A 324 7.14 6.33 12.39
CA ALA A 324 7.46 6.43 10.97
C ALA A 324 7.82 5.06 10.37
N ILE A 325 8.54 4.18 11.11
CA ILE A 325 8.78 2.80 10.69
C ILE A 325 7.46 2.04 10.52
N LEU A 326 6.52 2.23 11.45
CA LEU A 326 5.22 1.56 11.35
C LEU A 326 4.41 2.02 10.13
N THR A 327 4.59 3.26 9.66
CA THR A 327 3.88 3.76 8.47
C THR A 327 4.26 3.05 7.17
N ILE A 328 5.43 2.43 7.11
CA ILE A 328 5.93 1.67 5.95
C ILE A 328 6.09 0.17 6.24
N THR A 329 5.51 -0.31 7.34
CA THR A 329 5.51 -1.73 7.73
C THR A 329 4.12 -2.14 8.19
N LYS A 330 3.87 -2.17 9.49
CA LYS A 330 2.63 -2.64 10.13
C LYS A 330 1.39 -1.87 9.68
N ASN A 331 1.45 -0.54 9.68
CA ASN A 331 0.31 0.29 9.28
C ASN A 331 0.03 0.15 7.79
N ALA A 332 1.08 0.16 6.93
CA ALA A 332 0.94 -0.06 5.50
C ALA A 332 0.22 -1.39 5.21
N ALA A 333 0.65 -2.46 5.87
CA ALA A 333 0.01 -3.76 5.73
C ALA A 333 -1.46 -3.78 6.23
N LYS A 334 -1.77 -3.04 7.31
CA LYS A 334 -3.13 -2.93 7.86
C LYS A 334 -4.07 -2.19 6.92
N VAL A 335 -3.69 -0.97 6.49
CA VAL A 335 -4.55 -0.16 5.63
C VAL A 335 -4.82 -0.81 4.27
N CYS A 336 -3.97 -1.76 3.87
CA CYS A 336 -4.14 -2.56 2.66
C CYS A 336 -4.78 -3.94 2.89
N GLY A 337 -5.14 -4.30 4.13
CA GLY A 337 -5.81 -5.56 4.44
C GLY A 337 -4.95 -6.81 4.19
N ILE A 338 -3.62 -6.72 4.44
CA ILE A 338 -2.65 -7.81 4.29
C ILE A 338 -1.79 -8.03 5.53
N PHE A 339 -2.19 -7.46 6.67
CA PHE A 339 -1.39 -7.54 7.90
C PHE A 339 -1.27 -8.96 8.46
N ASP A 340 -2.15 -9.85 8.11
CA ASP A 340 -2.07 -11.29 8.40
C ASP A 340 -0.90 -11.99 7.71
N ARG A 341 -0.36 -11.41 6.64
CA ARG A 341 0.70 -11.99 5.81
C ARG A 341 2.07 -11.33 6.02
N VAL A 342 2.13 -10.00 6.10
CA VAL A 342 3.36 -9.19 6.11
C VAL A 342 3.26 -8.00 7.08
N GLY A 343 4.32 -7.19 7.18
CA GLY A 343 4.33 -5.91 7.92
C GLY A 343 4.76 -6.01 9.39
N SER A 344 5.04 -7.20 9.90
CA SER A 344 5.67 -7.41 11.22
C SER A 344 6.46 -8.73 11.25
N ILE A 345 7.37 -8.85 12.22
CA ILE A 345 8.15 -10.07 12.45
C ILE A 345 7.43 -10.90 13.51
N GLU A 346 6.51 -11.73 13.06
CA GLU A 346 5.66 -12.56 13.90
C GLU A 346 5.51 -13.95 13.32
N LYS A 347 5.25 -14.94 14.20
CA LYS A 347 4.99 -16.32 13.78
C LYS A 347 3.83 -16.37 12.75
N ASN A 348 3.97 -17.22 11.75
CA ASN A 348 3.04 -17.47 10.65
C ASN A 348 2.93 -16.31 9.63
N LYS A 349 3.86 -15.36 9.65
CA LYS A 349 4.01 -14.37 8.58
C LYS A 349 5.12 -14.73 7.63
N ILE A 350 5.06 -14.15 6.44
CA ILE A 350 6.08 -14.36 5.40
C ILE A 350 7.42 -13.80 5.90
N ALA A 351 8.50 -14.54 5.70
CA ALA A 351 9.85 -14.16 6.09
C ALA A 351 10.45 -13.14 5.11
N ASN A 352 9.95 -11.91 5.20
CA ASN A 352 10.38 -10.75 4.43
C ASN A 352 11.05 -9.74 5.36
N PHE A 353 12.34 -9.43 5.11
CA PHE A 353 13.13 -8.59 6.01
C PHE A 353 13.97 -7.57 5.26
N ALA A 354 14.14 -6.39 5.86
CA ALA A 354 15.16 -5.41 5.51
C ALA A 354 16.20 -5.34 6.65
N ILE A 355 17.47 -5.64 6.36
CA ILE A 355 18.53 -5.82 7.33
C ILE A 355 19.58 -4.73 7.14
N PHE A 356 19.83 -3.95 8.19
CA PHE A 356 20.77 -2.83 8.21
C PHE A 356 21.84 -3.06 9.26
N LYS A 357 23.00 -2.38 9.16
CA LYS A 357 23.94 -2.30 10.29
C LYS A 357 23.26 -1.62 11.48
N ALA A 358 23.56 -2.05 12.68
CA ALA A 358 22.86 -1.59 13.88
C ALA A 358 23.05 -0.09 14.18
N ASP A 359 24.16 0.50 13.75
CA ASP A 359 24.51 1.91 13.87
C ASP A 359 23.95 2.80 12.74
N GLU A 360 23.43 2.21 11.65
CA GLU A 360 22.85 2.96 10.53
C GLU A 360 21.45 3.50 10.87
N ASP A 361 21.20 4.75 10.49
CA ASP A 361 19.84 5.34 10.52
C ASP A 361 19.12 5.06 9.19
N ILE A 362 18.07 4.26 9.23
CA ILE A 362 17.29 3.87 8.04
C ILE A 362 16.63 5.03 7.31
N PHE A 363 16.50 6.19 7.96
CA PHE A 363 15.95 7.41 7.37
C PHE A 363 17.01 8.31 6.73
N SER A 364 18.26 7.89 6.76
CA SER A 364 19.35 8.60 6.10
C SER A 364 19.32 8.38 4.59
N ALA A 365 19.43 9.46 3.82
CA ALA A 365 19.32 9.42 2.35
C ALA A 365 20.38 8.55 1.66
N TYR A 366 21.53 8.30 2.31
CA TYR A 366 22.63 7.49 1.77
C TYR A 366 22.67 6.05 2.30
N VAL A 367 21.76 5.69 3.23
CA VAL A 367 21.70 4.35 3.81
C VAL A 367 20.80 3.45 2.96
N ARG A 368 21.27 2.24 2.71
CA ARG A 368 20.52 1.15 2.10
C ARG A 368 20.68 -0.11 2.93
N PRO A 369 19.71 -1.04 2.91
CA PRO A 369 19.86 -2.32 3.59
C PRO A 369 21.15 -3.02 3.18
N SER A 370 21.80 -3.68 4.13
CA SER A 370 22.92 -4.58 3.85
C SER A 370 22.44 -5.84 3.16
N PHE A 371 21.24 -6.33 3.57
CA PHE A 371 20.57 -7.48 2.97
C PHE A 371 19.08 -7.21 2.86
N VAL A 372 18.45 -7.76 1.82
CA VAL A 372 17.00 -7.86 1.71
C VAL A 372 16.62 -9.32 1.53
N VAL A 373 15.65 -9.75 2.31
CA VAL A 373 15.14 -11.13 2.33
C VAL A 373 13.69 -11.11 1.86
N VAL A 374 13.38 -11.94 0.88
CA VAL A 374 12.02 -12.21 0.41
C VAL A 374 11.79 -13.71 0.42
N ASP A 375 10.67 -14.15 0.98
CA ASP A 375 10.31 -15.57 1.14
C ASP A 375 11.43 -16.38 1.85
N GLY A 376 12.12 -15.78 2.81
CA GLY A 376 13.22 -16.42 3.54
C GLY A 376 14.52 -16.56 2.75
N LYS A 377 14.62 -16.00 1.55
CA LYS A 377 15.83 -16.01 0.71
C LYS A 377 16.48 -14.64 0.67
N ILE A 378 17.79 -14.56 0.81
CA ILE A 378 18.54 -13.32 0.57
C ILE A 378 18.52 -13.08 -0.95
N VAL A 379 17.82 -12.01 -1.36
CA VAL A 379 17.63 -11.63 -2.77
C VAL A 379 18.42 -10.37 -3.16
N TYR A 380 18.92 -9.65 -2.16
CA TYR A 380 19.83 -8.53 -2.35
C TYR A 380 20.88 -8.51 -1.24
N LYS A 381 22.13 -8.23 -1.63
CA LYS A 381 23.28 -7.99 -0.76
C LYS A 381 24.02 -6.75 -1.27
N LYS A 382 24.24 -5.77 -0.37
CA LYS A 382 25.01 -4.52 -0.66
C LYS A 382 26.49 -4.81 -0.78
#